data_737b2dcb4756531d04f92a2b779023c1
#
_entry.id   737b2dcb4756531d04f92a2b779023c1
#
_cell.length_a   1.000
_cell.length_b   1.000
_cell.length_c   1.000
_cell.angle_alpha   90.00
_cell.angle_beta   90.00
_cell.angle_gamma   90.00
#
_symmetry.space_group_name_H-M   'P 1'
#
loop_
_entity.id
_entity.type
_entity.pdbx_description
1 polymer ?
#
loop_
_entity_poly.entity_id
_entity_poly.type
_entity_poly.pdbx_seq_one_letter_code
_entity_poly.pdbx_strand_id
1 'polypeptide(L)'
;LWMASGLFKNEKVVEVEEKSELFSVQTILSNAIEYQPLIKLKATTKSEARVDVKAKTSGEVVKIGATQGRFINKDEVLCSLGVVELNRTEVKAPFGGFVEQIVKPGNFLERGQVCATIIQLDPISFVAGVPEYDINKVRIGQKVDVELVTGQSINGELTFVSKSASPDTRTFVVESQIPNPNGNVKDGLTANMTIEIDKVMAHKISPSILLL
;
A
#
# COMPACT_ATOMS: atom_id res chain seq x y z
N LEU A 1 -48.72 20.12 90.06
CA LEU A 1 -49.29 19.35 88.93
C LEU A 1 -49.17 20.17 87.68
N TRP A 2 -47.97 20.30 87.23
CA TRP A 2 -47.63 21.01 86.04
C TRP A 2 -46.46 20.25 85.44
N MET A 3 -46.62 19.60 84.28
CA MET A 3 -45.60 19.03 83.37
C MET A 3 -46.17 17.85 82.64
N ALA A 4 -46.74 18.02 81.51
CA ALA A 4 -46.84 16.98 80.48
C ALA A 4 -47.58 17.53 79.20
N SER A 5 -47.16 18.65 78.64
CA SER A 5 -47.72 19.10 77.36
C SER A 5 -46.71 19.48 76.29
N GLY A 6 -45.53 18.81 76.33
CA GLY A 6 -44.46 19.17 75.41
C GLY A 6 -43.89 18.04 74.55
N LEU A 7 -44.61 16.93 74.42
CA LEU A 7 -43.98 15.69 73.84
C LEU A 7 -44.65 15.20 72.55
N PHE A 8 -45.41 15.97 71.83
CA PHE A 8 -45.88 15.60 70.50
C PHE A 8 -45.55 16.69 69.49
N LYS A 9 -44.28 16.79 69.11
CA LYS A 9 -43.88 17.52 67.94
C LYS A 9 -44.07 16.58 66.75
N ASN A 10 -45.19 16.70 66.08
CA ASN A 10 -45.37 16.02 64.79
C ASN A 10 -44.40 16.65 63.78
N GLU A 11 -43.26 15.96 63.55
CA GLU A 11 -42.46 16.20 62.36
C GLU A 11 -43.27 15.74 61.15
N LYS A 12 -43.76 16.74 60.37
CA LYS A 12 -44.27 16.47 59.05
C LYS A 12 -43.08 15.96 58.24
N VAL A 13 -43.05 14.68 57.97
CA VAL A 13 -42.20 14.12 56.93
C VAL A 13 -42.66 14.74 55.62
N VAL A 14 -41.89 15.69 55.12
CA VAL A 14 -42.07 16.19 53.75
C VAL A 14 -41.61 15.06 52.85
N GLU A 15 -42.57 14.32 52.34
CA GLU A 15 -42.34 13.36 51.24
C GLU A 15 -41.95 14.19 50.03
N VAL A 16 -40.64 14.26 49.78
CA VAL A 16 -40.10 14.84 48.53
C VAL A 16 -40.47 13.86 47.43
N GLU A 17 -41.58 14.13 46.76
CA GLU A 17 -41.93 13.45 45.52
C GLU A 17 -40.80 13.75 44.54
N GLU A 18 -39.87 12.81 44.38
CA GLU A 18 -38.82 12.86 43.36
C GLU A 18 -39.52 12.75 42.00
N LYS A 19 -39.87 13.90 41.44
CA LYS A 19 -40.46 14.02 40.12
C LYS A 19 -39.39 13.60 39.13
N SER A 20 -39.36 12.29 38.81
CA SER A 20 -38.51 11.79 37.75
C SER A 20 -38.92 12.50 36.45
N GLU A 21 -38.07 13.42 35.98
CA GLU A 21 -38.24 14.00 34.66
C GLU A 21 -38.00 12.91 33.63
N LEU A 22 -39.08 12.40 33.07
CA LEU A 22 -39.04 11.44 31.97
C LEU A 22 -38.61 12.17 30.70
N PHE A 23 -37.40 11.91 30.27
CA PHE A 23 -36.93 12.43 28.99
C PHE A 23 -37.62 11.67 27.85
N SER A 24 -38.23 12.39 26.94
CA SER A 24 -38.79 11.83 25.72
C SER A 24 -37.62 11.48 24.76
N VAL A 25 -37.49 10.20 24.41
CA VAL A 25 -36.51 9.72 23.46
C VAL A 25 -37.20 9.21 22.21
N GLN A 26 -36.65 9.56 21.05
CA GLN A 26 -37.11 9.03 19.77
C GLN A 26 -36.36 7.75 19.49
N THR A 27 -37.07 6.66 19.25
CA THR A 27 -36.48 5.35 18.91
C THR A 27 -36.65 5.07 17.43
N ILE A 28 -35.64 4.42 16.82
CA ILE A 28 -35.69 3.91 15.45
C ILE A 28 -35.49 2.40 15.49
N LEU A 29 -36.31 1.68 14.73
CA LEU A 29 -36.09 0.26 14.49
C LEU A 29 -35.02 0.11 13.40
N SER A 30 -33.91 -0.53 13.73
CA SER A 30 -32.83 -0.80 12.78
C SER A 30 -32.65 -2.31 12.59
N ASN A 31 -32.71 -2.75 11.33
CA ASN A 31 -32.40 -4.13 10.96
C ASN A 31 -30.94 -4.23 10.51
N ALA A 32 -30.28 -5.30 10.92
CA ALA A 32 -28.94 -5.62 10.43
C ALA A 32 -28.99 -5.93 8.95
N ILE A 33 -28.11 -5.33 8.18
CA ILE A 33 -27.91 -5.58 6.75
C ILE A 33 -26.47 -6.07 6.51
N GLU A 34 -26.28 -6.85 5.46
CA GLU A 34 -24.93 -7.23 5.03
C GLU A 34 -24.17 -5.99 4.54
N TYR A 35 -23.03 -5.73 5.11
CA TYR A 35 -22.16 -4.61 4.78
C TYR A 35 -20.75 -5.09 4.49
N GLN A 36 -20.15 -4.60 3.41
CA GLN A 36 -18.77 -4.88 3.04
C GLN A 36 -17.89 -3.68 3.39
N PRO A 37 -17.11 -3.76 4.48
CA PRO A 37 -16.20 -2.69 4.83
C PRO A 37 -15.05 -2.60 3.82
N LEU A 38 -14.51 -1.38 3.66
CA LEU A 38 -13.42 -1.09 2.75
C LEU A 38 -12.27 -0.45 3.53
N ILE A 39 -11.05 -0.90 3.27
CA ILE A 39 -9.83 -0.25 3.77
C ILE A 39 -9.23 0.56 2.64
N LYS A 40 -9.12 1.88 2.84
CA LYS A 40 -8.53 2.80 1.85
C LYS A 40 -7.12 3.21 2.27
N LEU A 41 -6.15 2.98 1.39
CA LEU A 41 -4.73 3.19 1.63
C LEU A 41 -4.12 4.04 0.54
N LYS A 42 -3.04 4.76 0.87
CA LYS A 42 -2.13 5.31 -0.13
C LYS A 42 -1.16 4.22 -0.54
N ALA A 43 -0.97 4.07 -1.84
CA ALA A 43 -0.07 3.11 -2.43
C ALA A 43 0.91 3.80 -3.37
N THR A 44 2.01 3.12 -3.66
CA THR A 44 2.96 3.51 -4.69
C THR A 44 3.23 2.32 -5.60
N THR A 45 3.43 2.57 -6.87
CA THR A 45 3.86 1.54 -7.80
C THR A 45 5.34 1.23 -7.61
N LYS A 46 5.68 -0.04 -7.71
CA LYS A 46 7.06 -0.54 -7.60
C LYS A 46 7.31 -1.56 -8.70
N SER A 47 8.44 -1.37 -9.40
CA SER A 47 8.93 -2.33 -10.38
C SER A 47 9.24 -3.68 -9.75
N GLU A 48 9.07 -4.76 -10.50
CA GLU A 48 9.44 -6.12 -10.08
C GLU A 48 10.94 -6.26 -9.81
N ALA A 49 11.75 -5.69 -10.68
CA ALA A 49 13.19 -5.68 -10.51
C ALA A 49 13.81 -4.39 -11.05
N ARG A 50 14.84 -3.91 -10.36
CA ARG A 50 15.71 -2.81 -10.79
C ARG A 50 17.14 -3.25 -10.54
N VAL A 51 17.93 -3.43 -11.60
CA VAL A 51 19.27 -4.03 -11.51
C VAL A 51 20.29 -3.17 -12.24
N ASP A 52 21.37 -2.88 -11.52
CA ASP A 52 22.59 -2.30 -12.08
C ASP A 52 23.44 -3.41 -12.71
N VAL A 53 23.48 -3.43 -14.02
CA VAL A 53 24.25 -4.43 -14.77
C VAL A 53 25.69 -3.95 -14.89
N LYS A 54 26.59 -4.70 -14.25
CA LYS A 54 27.98 -4.30 -14.06
C LYS A 54 28.92 -4.97 -15.05
N ALA A 55 29.97 -4.24 -15.44
CA ALA A 55 31.07 -4.76 -16.23
C ALA A 55 31.82 -5.88 -15.48
N LYS A 56 32.05 -7.00 -16.15
CA LYS A 56 32.80 -8.14 -15.58
C LYS A 56 34.32 -7.99 -15.77
N THR A 57 34.74 -7.14 -16.70
CA THR A 57 36.13 -6.80 -17.04
C THR A 57 36.29 -5.30 -17.15
N SER A 58 37.52 -4.80 -17.08
CA SER A 58 37.81 -3.39 -17.36
C SER A 58 38.01 -3.19 -18.87
N GLY A 59 37.58 -2.05 -19.38
CA GLY A 59 37.76 -1.70 -20.79
C GLY A 59 36.98 -0.44 -21.19
N GLU A 60 37.31 0.11 -22.34
CA GLU A 60 36.56 1.22 -22.93
C GLU A 60 35.27 0.72 -23.55
N VAL A 61 34.18 1.42 -23.36
CA VAL A 61 32.88 1.13 -24.02
C VAL A 61 32.98 1.51 -25.48
N VAL A 62 33.09 0.52 -26.34
CA VAL A 62 33.23 0.72 -27.81
C VAL A 62 31.88 0.78 -28.51
N LYS A 63 30.85 0.11 -27.95
CA LYS A 63 29.52 0.05 -28.53
C LYS A 63 28.46 -0.14 -27.47
N ILE A 64 27.30 0.49 -27.65
CA ILE A 64 26.07 0.22 -26.90
C ILE A 64 25.09 -0.52 -27.80
N GLY A 65 24.42 -1.55 -27.25
CA GLY A 65 23.40 -2.34 -27.94
C GLY A 65 21.97 -1.87 -27.70
N ALA A 66 21.80 -0.98 -26.73
CA ALA A 66 20.47 -0.44 -26.36
C ALA A 66 20.56 1.09 -26.17
N THR A 67 19.41 1.75 -26.16
CA THR A 67 19.29 3.18 -25.84
C THR A 67 18.42 3.36 -24.60
N GLN A 68 18.68 4.42 -23.85
CA GLN A 68 17.88 4.81 -22.69
C GLN A 68 16.40 4.94 -23.05
N GLY A 69 15.51 4.42 -22.21
CA GLY A 69 14.06 4.43 -22.38
C GLY A 69 13.51 3.30 -23.26
N ARG A 70 14.33 2.54 -23.97
CA ARG A 70 13.88 1.41 -24.81
C ARG A 70 13.83 0.09 -24.04
N PHE A 71 12.95 -0.80 -24.48
CA PHE A 71 12.88 -2.17 -24.01
C PHE A 71 14.01 -2.99 -24.61
N ILE A 72 14.62 -3.85 -23.80
CA ILE A 72 15.64 -4.82 -24.20
C ILE A 72 15.21 -6.20 -23.71
N ASN A 73 15.48 -7.24 -24.51
CA ASN A 73 15.21 -8.61 -24.11
C ASN A 73 16.35 -9.19 -23.26
N LYS A 74 16.03 -10.26 -22.55
CA LYS A 74 17.04 -11.04 -21.84
C LYS A 74 18.16 -11.48 -22.81
N ASP A 75 19.41 -11.47 -22.30
CA ASP A 75 20.65 -11.86 -23.00
C ASP A 75 21.05 -10.95 -24.19
N GLU A 76 20.29 -9.93 -24.50
CA GLU A 76 20.73 -8.89 -25.46
C GLU A 76 21.86 -8.05 -24.88
N VAL A 77 22.74 -7.57 -25.79
CA VAL A 77 23.92 -6.79 -25.42
C VAL A 77 23.54 -5.38 -25.02
N LEU A 78 23.94 -4.98 -23.82
CA LEU A 78 23.80 -3.60 -23.31
C LEU A 78 24.99 -2.75 -23.73
N CYS A 79 26.21 -3.20 -23.44
CA CYS A 79 27.43 -2.56 -23.90
C CYS A 79 28.53 -3.57 -24.22
N SER A 80 29.34 -3.24 -25.18
CA SER A 80 30.57 -4.00 -25.55
C SER A 80 31.78 -3.21 -25.13
N LEU A 81 32.68 -3.86 -24.42
CA LEU A 81 33.95 -3.28 -23.97
C LEU A 81 35.07 -3.62 -24.95
N GLY A 82 36.04 -2.76 -25.09
CA GLY A 82 37.26 -3.01 -25.88
C GLY A 82 38.00 -4.24 -25.35
N VAL A 83 38.71 -4.92 -26.26
CA VAL A 83 39.32 -6.22 -26.04
C VAL A 83 40.46 -6.09 -25.03
N VAL A 84 40.23 -6.43 -23.77
CA VAL A 84 41.25 -6.60 -22.74
C VAL A 84 41.33 -8.08 -22.34
N GLU A 85 40.21 -8.81 -22.35
CA GLU A 85 40.09 -10.25 -22.10
C GLU A 85 39.07 -10.86 -23.06
N LEU A 86 39.48 -11.86 -23.86
CA LEU A 86 38.73 -12.45 -24.98
C LEU A 86 37.33 -12.99 -24.71
N ASN A 87 36.95 -13.25 -23.48
CA ASN A 87 35.70 -13.96 -23.16
C ASN A 87 34.66 -13.16 -22.38
N ARG A 88 34.87 -11.85 -22.07
CA ARG A 88 33.97 -11.10 -21.18
C ARG A 88 33.75 -9.66 -21.61
N THR A 89 33.83 -9.38 -22.90
CA THR A 89 33.72 -8.04 -23.46
C THR A 89 32.27 -7.55 -23.58
N GLU A 90 31.28 -8.44 -23.56
CA GLU A 90 29.88 -8.10 -23.68
C GLU A 90 29.16 -8.11 -22.32
N VAL A 91 28.49 -7.02 -22.00
CA VAL A 91 27.59 -6.91 -20.84
C VAL A 91 26.19 -7.08 -21.37
N LYS A 92 25.49 -8.12 -20.90
CA LYS A 92 24.17 -8.53 -21.38
C LYS A 92 23.10 -8.29 -20.32
N ALA A 93 21.86 -8.07 -20.79
CA ALA A 93 20.68 -7.92 -19.93
C ALA A 93 20.35 -9.24 -19.22
N PRO A 94 20.23 -9.26 -17.88
CA PRO A 94 19.89 -10.49 -17.13
C PRO A 94 18.42 -10.90 -17.28
N PHE A 95 17.54 -9.96 -17.63
CA PHE A 95 16.12 -10.17 -17.91
C PHE A 95 15.62 -9.13 -18.93
N GLY A 96 14.42 -9.33 -19.45
CA GLY A 96 13.75 -8.36 -20.32
C GLY A 96 13.21 -7.17 -19.52
N GLY A 97 13.53 -5.94 -19.95
CA GLY A 97 13.12 -4.74 -19.23
C GLY A 97 13.44 -3.45 -19.98
N PHE A 98 13.15 -2.33 -19.37
CA PHE A 98 13.46 -1.01 -19.94
C PHE A 98 14.82 -0.53 -19.45
N VAL A 99 15.62 0.03 -20.35
CA VAL A 99 16.91 0.63 -20.03
C VAL A 99 16.67 2.00 -19.38
N GLU A 100 16.93 2.09 -18.09
CA GLU A 100 16.78 3.36 -17.35
C GLU A 100 17.98 4.28 -17.54
N GLN A 101 19.18 3.70 -17.46
CA GLN A 101 20.44 4.40 -17.68
C GLN A 101 21.39 3.49 -18.45
N ILE A 102 22.24 4.07 -19.28
CA ILE A 102 23.32 3.36 -19.97
C ILE A 102 24.49 4.29 -20.17
N VAL A 103 25.70 3.77 -20.03
CA VAL A 103 26.93 4.52 -20.28
C VAL A 103 27.05 4.90 -21.74
N LYS A 104 27.79 5.96 -22.02
CA LYS A 104 28.08 6.39 -23.38
C LYS A 104 29.33 5.71 -23.92
N PRO A 105 29.43 5.45 -25.24
CA PRO A 105 30.68 5.02 -25.87
C PRO A 105 31.82 6.01 -25.56
N GLY A 106 33.05 5.49 -25.48
CA GLY A 106 34.24 6.25 -25.11
C GLY A 106 34.52 6.34 -23.62
N ASN A 107 33.54 5.96 -22.74
CA ASN A 107 33.79 5.87 -21.32
C ASN A 107 34.60 4.61 -20.98
N PHE A 108 35.56 4.73 -20.08
CA PHE A 108 36.25 3.58 -19.54
C PHE A 108 35.51 3.04 -18.31
N LEU A 109 35.22 1.74 -18.29
CA LEU A 109 34.64 1.06 -17.15
C LEU A 109 35.67 0.16 -16.50
N GLU A 110 35.77 0.25 -15.18
CA GLU A 110 36.50 -0.72 -14.38
C GLU A 110 35.59 -1.93 -14.06
N ARG A 111 36.20 -3.05 -13.74
CA ARG A 111 35.49 -4.24 -13.29
C ARG A 111 34.57 -3.89 -12.09
N GLY A 112 33.30 -4.21 -12.21
CA GLY A 112 32.28 -3.94 -11.20
C GLY A 112 31.57 -2.59 -11.36
N GLN A 113 32.00 -1.71 -12.25
CA GLN A 113 31.26 -0.49 -12.56
C GLN A 113 30.01 -0.76 -13.40
N VAL A 114 29.02 0.10 -13.25
CA VAL A 114 27.71 -0.05 -13.90
C VAL A 114 27.81 0.32 -15.37
N CYS A 115 27.44 -0.60 -16.26
CA CYS A 115 27.26 -0.34 -17.69
C CYS A 115 25.87 0.20 -17.97
N ALA A 116 24.83 -0.40 -17.39
CA ALA A 116 23.45 0.03 -17.56
C ALA A 116 22.63 -0.35 -16.33
N THR A 117 21.57 0.45 -16.09
CA THR A 117 20.50 0.10 -15.14
C THR A 117 19.27 -0.28 -15.93
N ILE A 118 18.71 -1.46 -15.65
CA ILE A 118 17.47 -1.94 -16.26
C ILE A 118 16.40 -2.16 -15.23
N ILE A 119 15.15 -1.89 -15.63
CA ILE A 119 13.98 -1.97 -14.78
C ILE A 119 12.93 -2.86 -15.42
N GLN A 120 12.40 -3.82 -14.65
CA GLN A 120 11.31 -4.68 -15.08
C GLN A 120 9.99 -4.12 -14.54
N LEU A 121 9.12 -3.73 -15.47
CA LEU A 121 7.81 -3.14 -15.14
C LEU A 121 6.64 -4.11 -15.30
N ASP A 122 6.88 -5.34 -15.73
CA ASP A 122 5.88 -6.38 -15.87
C ASP A 122 6.32 -7.66 -15.13
N PRO A 123 5.56 -8.05 -14.09
CA PRO A 123 4.43 -7.33 -13.48
C PRO A 123 4.84 -6.05 -12.76
N ILE A 124 3.87 -5.18 -12.48
CA ILE A 124 4.04 -4.02 -11.60
C ILE A 124 3.37 -4.28 -10.27
N SER A 125 4.03 -3.93 -9.16
CA SER A 125 3.47 -4.07 -7.81
C SER A 125 2.91 -2.75 -7.30
N PHE A 126 1.73 -2.78 -6.72
CA PHE A 126 1.17 -1.69 -5.93
C PHE A 126 1.43 -1.99 -4.46
N VAL A 127 2.21 -1.15 -3.81
CA VAL A 127 2.67 -1.33 -2.44
C VAL A 127 2.00 -0.31 -1.54
N ALA A 128 1.37 -0.77 -0.47
CA ALA A 128 0.71 0.08 0.52
C ALA A 128 1.05 -0.37 1.95
N GLY A 129 0.82 0.50 2.92
CA GLY A 129 0.97 0.19 4.35
C GLY A 129 -0.39 0.10 5.05
N VAL A 130 -0.72 -1.06 5.60
CA VAL A 130 -1.92 -1.27 6.41
C VAL A 130 -1.61 -0.96 7.87
N PRO A 131 -2.37 -0.08 8.55
CA PRO A 131 -2.20 0.19 9.96
C PRO A 131 -2.37 -1.06 10.84
N GLU A 132 -1.71 -1.08 11.99
CA GLU A 132 -1.71 -2.21 12.92
C GLU A 132 -3.12 -2.64 13.35
N TYR A 133 -4.04 -1.70 13.57
CA TYR A 133 -5.41 -2.01 13.98
C TYR A 133 -6.28 -2.68 12.91
N ASP A 134 -5.88 -2.65 11.63
CA ASP A 134 -6.61 -3.26 10.52
C ASP A 134 -5.97 -4.54 9.98
N ILE A 135 -4.72 -4.85 10.34
CA ILE A 135 -3.98 -5.96 9.73
C ILE A 135 -4.66 -7.33 9.87
N ASN A 136 -5.35 -7.56 10.99
CA ASN A 136 -6.07 -8.81 11.22
C ASN A 136 -7.25 -9.05 10.27
N LYS A 137 -7.70 -8.00 9.56
CA LYS A 137 -8.79 -8.05 8.58
C LYS A 137 -8.27 -8.31 7.16
N VAL A 138 -6.95 -8.17 6.94
CA VAL A 138 -6.33 -8.23 5.61
C VAL A 138 -5.69 -9.59 5.37
N ARG A 139 -6.00 -10.19 4.21
CA ARG A 139 -5.51 -11.50 3.78
C ARG A 139 -5.15 -11.51 2.31
N ILE A 140 -4.20 -12.38 1.95
CA ILE A 140 -3.86 -12.66 0.54
C ILE A 140 -5.10 -13.18 -0.18
N GLY A 141 -5.30 -12.75 -1.44
CA GLY A 141 -6.44 -13.11 -2.29
C GLY A 141 -7.66 -12.21 -2.14
N GLN A 142 -7.65 -11.23 -1.22
CA GLN A 142 -8.70 -10.22 -1.18
C GLN A 142 -8.63 -9.30 -2.40
N LYS A 143 -9.80 -8.91 -2.90
CA LYS A 143 -9.92 -7.99 -4.03
C LYS A 143 -9.45 -6.59 -3.66
N VAL A 144 -8.75 -5.97 -4.59
CA VAL A 144 -8.31 -4.58 -4.47
C VAL A 144 -8.66 -3.79 -5.71
N ASP A 145 -9.15 -2.58 -5.50
CA ASP A 145 -9.29 -1.57 -6.53
C ASP A 145 -8.19 -0.54 -6.34
N VAL A 146 -7.42 -0.30 -7.40
CA VAL A 146 -6.32 0.67 -7.38
C VAL A 146 -6.62 1.78 -8.37
N GLU A 147 -6.68 3.00 -7.88
CA GLU A 147 -6.84 4.22 -8.68
C GLU A 147 -5.53 5.00 -8.68
N LEU A 148 -4.89 5.07 -9.84
CA LEU A 148 -3.68 5.88 -10.05
C LEU A 148 -4.01 7.37 -10.07
N VAL A 149 -3.07 8.21 -9.65
CA VAL A 149 -3.20 9.69 -9.76
C VAL A 149 -3.40 10.16 -11.20
N THR A 150 -3.07 9.33 -12.19
CA THR A 150 -3.30 9.58 -13.62
C THR A 150 -4.75 9.35 -14.05
N GLY A 151 -5.64 8.90 -13.13
CA GLY A 151 -7.05 8.62 -13.39
C GLY A 151 -7.33 7.20 -13.90
N GLN A 152 -6.32 6.35 -14.05
CA GLN A 152 -6.50 4.95 -14.43
C GLN A 152 -6.89 4.12 -13.22
N SER A 153 -7.96 3.32 -13.34
CA SER A 153 -8.39 2.34 -12.33
C SER A 153 -8.07 0.93 -12.79
N ILE A 154 -7.55 0.13 -11.88
CA ILE A 154 -7.09 -1.23 -12.14
C ILE A 154 -7.56 -2.11 -10.99
N ASN A 155 -8.16 -3.25 -11.31
CA ASN A 155 -8.59 -4.24 -10.33
C ASN A 155 -7.56 -5.35 -10.22
N GLY A 156 -7.34 -5.83 -9.02
CA GLY A 156 -6.41 -6.91 -8.73
C GLY A 156 -6.75 -7.64 -7.43
N GLU A 157 -5.80 -8.40 -6.94
CA GLU A 157 -5.90 -9.11 -5.68
C GLU A 157 -4.63 -8.89 -4.87
N LEU A 158 -4.73 -8.96 -3.54
CA LEU A 158 -3.55 -8.94 -2.67
C LEU A 158 -2.73 -10.21 -2.88
N THR A 159 -1.48 -10.02 -3.27
CA THR A 159 -0.50 -11.11 -3.49
C THR A 159 0.43 -11.32 -2.31
N PHE A 160 0.65 -10.27 -1.50
CA PHE A 160 1.54 -10.32 -0.36
C PHE A 160 1.00 -9.50 0.82
N VAL A 161 1.20 -10.04 2.02
CA VAL A 161 0.95 -9.37 3.31
C VAL A 161 2.15 -9.64 4.23
N SER A 162 2.84 -8.58 4.62
CA SER A 162 4.01 -8.66 5.50
C SER A 162 3.64 -9.30 6.86
N LYS A 163 4.61 -10.00 7.45
CA LYS A 163 4.48 -10.58 8.81
C LYS A 163 5.11 -9.69 9.89
N SER A 164 5.77 -8.61 9.49
CA SER A 164 6.35 -7.64 10.41
C SER A 164 5.93 -6.22 10.03
N ALA A 165 5.69 -5.39 11.02
CA ALA A 165 5.43 -3.98 10.82
C ALA A 165 6.73 -3.22 10.52
N SER A 166 6.63 -2.19 9.69
CA SER A 166 7.69 -1.19 9.55
C SER A 166 7.84 -0.42 10.87
N PRO A 167 9.03 -0.35 11.46
CA PRO A 167 9.24 0.32 12.74
C PRO A 167 8.93 1.83 12.68
N ASP A 168 9.18 2.46 11.53
CA ASP A 168 9.00 3.90 11.36
C ASP A 168 7.54 4.33 11.26
N THR A 169 6.73 3.55 10.55
CA THR A 169 5.33 3.89 10.25
C THR A 169 4.31 3.07 11.02
N ARG A 170 4.74 1.98 11.68
CA ARG A 170 3.89 0.98 12.35
C ARG A 170 2.80 0.43 11.42
N THR A 171 3.15 0.26 10.15
CA THR A 171 2.27 -0.33 9.14
C THR A 171 2.85 -1.64 8.63
N PHE A 172 1.96 -2.53 8.21
CA PHE A 172 2.31 -3.78 7.55
C PHE A 172 2.24 -3.57 6.04
N VAL A 173 3.31 -3.93 5.35
CA VAL A 173 3.36 -3.82 3.88
C VAL A 173 2.42 -4.85 3.27
N VAL A 174 1.60 -4.39 2.33
CA VAL A 174 0.78 -5.22 1.46
C VAL A 174 1.11 -4.91 0.00
N GLU A 175 1.04 -5.92 -0.85
CA GLU A 175 1.32 -5.78 -2.27
C GLU A 175 0.23 -6.45 -3.11
N SER A 176 -0.08 -5.81 -4.24
CA SER A 176 -0.91 -6.35 -5.31
C SER A 176 -0.11 -6.30 -6.60
N GLN A 177 0.21 -7.45 -7.16
CA GLN A 177 0.90 -7.55 -8.45
C GLN A 177 -0.10 -7.60 -9.59
N ILE A 178 0.13 -6.76 -10.60
CA ILE A 178 -0.77 -6.61 -11.74
C ILE A 178 0.05 -6.68 -13.04
N PRO A 179 -0.41 -7.41 -14.07
CA PRO A 179 0.23 -7.44 -15.37
C PRO A 179 0.33 -6.05 -16.00
N ASN A 180 1.50 -5.72 -16.53
CA ASN A 180 1.79 -4.43 -17.16
C ASN A 180 2.64 -4.61 -18.45
N PRO A 181 2.19 -5.44 -19.41
CA PRO A 181 3.00 -5.91 -20.53
C PRO A 181 3.54 -4.78 -21.42
N ASN A 182 2.83 -3.67 -21.47
CA ASN A 182 3.24 -2.50 -22.28
C ASN A 182 4.06 -1.48 -21.47
N GLY A 183 4.31 -1.72 -20.19
CA GLY A 183 5.00 -0.77 -19.31
C GLY A 183 4.29 0.59 -19.19
N ASN A 184 2.96 0.63 -19.34
CA ASN A 184 2.18 1.86 -19.27
C ASN A 184 2.17 2.46 -17.87
N VAL A 185 2.04 1.59 -16.86
CA VAL A 185 2.19 1.98 -15.45
C VAL A 185 3.68 2.06 -15.15
N LYS A 186 4.12 3.25 -14.74
CA LYS A 186 5.53 3.52 -14.42
C LYS A 186 5.81 3.22 -12.94
N ASP A 187 7.07 3.00 -12.63
CA ASP A 187 7.56 2.90 -11.26
C ASP A 187 7.43 4.25 -10.53
N GLY A 188 7.12 4.21 -9.23
CA GLY A 188 7.06 5.39 -8.36
C GLY A 188 5.80 6.24 -8.48
N LEU A 189 4.75 5.79 -9.19
CA LEU A 189 3.47 6.50 -9.25
C LEU A 189 2.70 6.34 -7.94
N THR A 190 2.03 7.40 -7.52
CA THR A 190 1.10 7.36 -6.40
C THR A 190 -0.26 6.81 -6.83
N ALA A 191 -0.88 6.01 -5.97
CA ALA A 191 -2.20 5.44 -6.16
C ALA A 191 -3.02 5.45 -4.86
N ASN A 192 -4.33 5.31 -5.00
CA ASN A 192 -5.24 4.96 -3.92
C ASN A 192 -5.59 3.48 -4.07
N MET A 193 -5.32 2.69 -3.04
CA MET A 193 -5.67 1.27 -2.99
C MET A 193 -6.86 1.09 -2.06
N THR A 194 -7.92 0.46 -2.53
CA THR A 194 -9.09 0.09 -1.73
C THR A 194 -9.14 -1.43 -1.63
N ILE A 195 -9.09 -1.96 -0.41
CA ILE A 195 -9.15 -3.39 -0.13
C ILE A 195 -10.56 -3.73 0.33
N GLU A 196 -11.20 -4.72 -0.31
CA GLU A 196 -12.46 -5.29 0.13
C GLU A 196 -12.21 -6.30 1.23
N ILE A 197 -12.75 -6.06 2.43
CA ILE A 197 -12.66 -7.01 3.54
C ILE A 197 -13.94 -7.82 3.67
N ASP A 198 -13.90 -8.88 4.51
CA ASP A 198 -15.02 -9.79 4.67
C ASP A 198 -16.30 -9.04 5.08
N LYS A 199 -17.42 -9.45 4.52
CA LYS A 199 -18.74 -8.90 4.82
C LYS A 199 -19.12 -9.15 6.27
N VAL A 200 -19.78 -8.16 6.88
CA VAL A 200 -20.27 -8.20 8.25
C VAL A 200 -21.73 -7.78 8.30
N MET A 201 -22.47 -8.29 9.30
CA MET A 201 -23.81 -7.78 9.59
C MET A 201 -23.68 -6.48 10.37
N ALA A 202 -24.25 -5.41 9.88
CA ALA A 202 -24.15 -4.08 10.49
C ALA A 202 -25.49 -3.33 10.47
N HIS A 203 -25.71 -2.48 11.45
CA HIS A 203 -26.85 -1.58 11.50
C HIS A 203 -26.48 -0.22 10.91
N LYS A 204 -27.24 0.23 9.91
CA LYS A 204 -27.05 1.56 9.33
C LYS A 204 -27.76 2.59 10.23
N ILE A 205 -26.99 3.46 10.84
CA ILE A 205 -27.48 4.56 11.68
C ILE A 205 -26.97 5.90 11.17
N SER A 206 -27.75 6.98 11.42
CA SER A 206 -27.29 8.33 11.10
C SER A 206 -26.23 8.78 12.11
N PRO A 207 -25.15 9.45 11.68
CA PRO A 207 -24.17 10.05 12.60
C PRO A 207 -24.77 11.00 13.62
N SER A 208 -25.92 11.64 13.31
CA SER A 208 -26.63 12.54 14.22
C SER A 208 -27.21 11.86 15.47
N ILE A 209 -27.24 10.51 15.51
CA ILE A 209 -27.70 9.73 16.67
C ILE A 209 -26.52 9.52 17.65
N LEU A 210 -25.29 9.64 17.19
CA LEU A 210 -24.10 9.55 18.01
C LEU A 210 -23.82 10.92 18.63
N LEU A 211 -24.54 11.24 19.71
CA LEU A 211 -24.19 12.38 20.56
C LEU A 211 -22.98 11.97 21.39
N LEU A 212 -21.86 12.64 21.18
CA LEU A 212 -20.68 12.60 22.05
C LEU A 212 -20.72 13.80 23.00
#